data_8a3c5bccb1f9c29cdf3949512c66e8ff
#
_entry.id   8a3c5bccb1f9c29cdf3949512c66e8ff
#
_cell.length_a   1.000
_cell.length_b   1.000
_cell.length_c   1.000
_cell.angle_alpha   90.00
_cell.angle_beta   90.00
_cell.angle_gamma   90.00
#
_symmetry.space_group_name_H-M   'P 1'
#
loop_
_entity.id
_entity.type
_entity.pdbx_description
1 polymer ?
#
loop_
_entity_poly.entity_id
_entity_poly.type
_entity_poly.pdbx_seq_one_letter_code
_entity_poly.pdbx_strand_id
1 'polypeptide(L)'
;MKKLLLFSMLVMIGLGVQAQRTSVKPINIDLWTNGLPNSNGMEAQGYDDSKQNYKPSMSVYLPQNVSTPTKAVIVLPGGGYSMLCLDYEGHEWADFFLGNDIATIVLKYRLPNGHCEVPQSDVYEAIRLVRAHATEWNIDPNKVGVMGFSAGGHLTSTVSTHWKDRSVRPDFQVLMYPLISADPEITVLWCYEKLLGKNPSKEMLDLYSNELQVKEDTPRAFIVLSDDDSAVHSFHSTRYYEALKKHHVSATLHIYPTGEHGWGISENFRYHMEMLSDLRAWLRSF
;
A
#
# COMPACT_ATOMS: atom_id res chain seq x y z
N MET A 1 -51.84 47.08 27.59
CA MET A 1 -51.74 45.61 27.55
C MET A 1 -50.60 45.25 26.60
N LYS A 2 -49.38 45.00 27.12
CA LYS A 2 -48.20 44.64 26.34
C LYS A 2 -48.15 43.12 26.29
N LYS A 3 -48.21 42.51 25.09
CA LYS A 3 -47.98 41.08 24.88
C LYS A 3 -46.50 40.78 24.84
N LEU A 4 -46.02 40.00 25.78
CA LEU A 4 -44.63 39.49 25.84
C LEU A 4 -44.59 38.23 24.96
N LEU A 5 -43.85 38.29 23.83
CA LEU A 5 -43.49 37.12 23.02
C LEU A 5 -42.27 36.47 23.63
N LEU A 6 -42.45 35.28 24.21
CA LEU A 6 -41.32 34.39 24.59
C LEU A 6 -40.83 33.69 23.33
N PHE A 7 -39.56 33.98 22.95
CA PHE A 7 -38.82 33.24 21.92
C PHE A 7 -38.09 32.09 22.61
N SER A 8 -38.59 30.88 22.48
CA SER A 8 -37.90 29.67 22.93
C SER A 8 -36.81 29.31 21.94
N MET A 9 -35.55 29.52 22.32
CA MET A 9 -34.39 29.14 21.57
C MET A 9 -34.16 27.62 21.79
N LEU A 10 -34.50 26.81 20.78
CA LEU A 10 -34.21 25.36 20.78
C LEU A 10 -32.72 25.16 20.48
N VAL A 11 -31.93 24.87 21.50
CA VAL A 11 -30.52 24.48 21.36
C VAL A 11 -30.53 23.02 20.91
N MET A 12 -30.32 22.78 19.61
CA MET A 12 -29.99 21.46 19.09
C MET A 12 -28.56 21.12 19.48
N ILE A 13 -28.42 20.30 20.52
CA ILE A 13 -27.14 19.65 20.83
C ILE A 13 -26.91 18.58 19.76
N GLY A 14 -26.13 18.90 18.77
CA GLY A 14 -25.62 17.92 17.83
C GLY A 14 -24.68 16.95 18.57
N LEU A 15 -25.20 15.78 18.90
CA LEU A 15 -24.36 14.64 19.31
C LEU A 15 -23.54 14.23 18.09
N GLY A 16 -22.32 14.74 18.01
CA GLY A 16 -21.31 14.21 17.12
C GLY A 16 -21.04 12.75 17.53
N VAL A 17 -21.55 11.81 16.75
CA VAL A 17 -21.13 10.41 16.84
C VAL A 17 -19.67 10.38 16.38
N GLN A 18 -18.73 10.56 17.31
CA GLN A 18 -17.33 10.21 17.08
C GLN A 18 -17.33 8.70 16.86
N ALA A 19 -17.07 8.28 15.63
CA ALA A 19 -16.85 6.88 15.30
C ALA A 19 -15.75 6.38 16.24
N GLN A 20 -16.10 5.44 17.12
CA GLN A 20 -15.20 4.83 18.06
C GLN A 20 -14.18 4.04 17.21
N ARG A 21 -12.93 4.54 17.09
CA ARG A 21 -11.82 3.80 16.44
C ARG A 21 -11.73 2.46 17.15
N THR A 22 -11.97 1.38 16.42
CA THR A 22 -11.87 0.03 16.95
C THR A 22 -10.40 -0.24 17.28
N SER A 23 -10.04 -0.24 18.54
CA SER A 23 -8.67 -0.50 19.01
C SER A 23 -8.33 -1.98 18.91
N VAL A 24 -8.41 -2.56 17.72
CA VAL A 24 -7.93 -3.92 17.49
C VAL A 24 -6.41 -3.90 17.60
N LYS A 25 -5.87 -4.58 18.61
CA LYS A 25 -4.42 -4.71 18.74
C LYS A 25 -3.89 -5.66 17.69
N PRO A 26 -2.83 -5.30 16.96
CA PRO A 26 -2.23 -6.19 15.97
C PRO A 26 -1.49 -7.35 16.65
N ILE A 27 -1.43 -8.47 15.94
CA ILE A 27 -0.47 -9.54 16.18
C ILE A 27 0.83 -9.11 15.50
N ASN A 28 1.91 -8.96 16.26
CA ASN A 28 3.21 -8.59 15.71
C ASN A 28 4.06 -9.83 15.46
N ILE A 29 4.60 -9.96 14.26
CA ILE A 29 5.35 -11.11 13.79
C ILE A 29 6.68 -10.64 13.19
N ASP A 30 7.79 -11.21 13.67
CA ASP A 30 9.08 -11.05 13.01
C ASP A 30 9.06 -11.78 11.66
N LEU A 31 9.47 -11.08 10.60
CA LEU A 31 9.37 -11.63 9.25
C LEU A 31 10.34 -12.81 9.03
N TRP A 32 11.54 -12.73 9.59
CA TRP A 32 12.60 -13.69 9.40
C TRP A 32 13.03 -14.32 10.73
N THR A 33 12.64 -15.56 11.00
CA THR A 33 12.98 -16.27 12.23
C THR A 33 14.26 -17.13 12.10
N ASN A 34 14.66 -17.48 10.87
CA ASN A 34 15.80 -18.37 10.57
C ASN A 34 16.98 -17.63 9.92
N GLY A 35 17.07 -16.32 10.14
CA GLY A 35 18.09 -15.45 9.50
C GLY A 35 17.62 -14.81 8.20
N LEU A 36 18.26 -13.71 7.82
CA LEU A 36 17.92 -12.92 6.64
C LEU A 36 18.40 -13.60 5.37
N PRO A 37 17.62 -13.59 4.27
CA PRO A 37 18.03 -14.20 2.98
C PRO A 37 19.07 -13.36 2.22
N ASN A 38 19.13 -12.06 2.52
CA ASN A 38 19.98 -11.05 1.90
C ASN A 38 20.20 -9.88 2.86
N SER A 39 21.07 -8.94 2.50
CA SER A 39 21.45 -7.81 3.33
C SER A 39 21.45 -6.50 2.55
N ASN A 40 21.01 -5.42 3.19
CA ASN A 40 21.19 -4.05 2.69
C ASN A 40 22.44 -3.37 3.31
N GLY A 41 23.23 -4.11 4.10
CA GLY A 41 24.43 -3.62 4.77
C GLY A 41 24.17 -2.78 6.03
N MET A 42 22.89 -2.55 6.41
CA MET A 42 22.52 -1.74 7.58
C MET A 42 22.38 -2.61 8.85
N GLU A 43 22.13 -3.88 8.74
CA GLU A 43 21.81 -4.79 9.85
C GLU A 43 22.95 -4.92 10.87
N ALA A 44 24.20 -4.81 10.40
CA ALA A 44 25.38 -4.87 11.26
C ALA A 44 25.44 -3.75 12.31
N GLN A 45 24.72 -2.65 12.08
CA GLN A 45 24.66 -1.51 13.01
C GLN A 45 23.58 -1.69 14.09
N GLY A 46 22.81 -2.77 14.04
CA GLY A 46 21.63 -3.00 14.88
C GLY A 46 20.40 -2.22 14.39
N TYR A 47 19.21 -2.77 14.65
CA TYR A 47 17.97 -2.14 14.22
C TYR A 47 17.66 -0.91 15.08
N ASP A 48 17.31 0.19 14.41
CA ASP A 48 16.95 1.48 15.02
C ASP A 48 16.02 2.25 14.08
N ASP A 49 14.74 2.27 14.38
CA ASP A 49 13.72 2.92 13.54
C ASP A 49 14.00 4.44 13.40
N SER A 50 14.63 5.08 14.39
CA SER A 50 15.00 6.51 14.30
C SER A 50 16.08 6.79 13.25
N LYS A 51 16.84 5.76 12.88
CA LYS A 51 17.87 5.79 11.83
C LYS A 51 17.41 5.11 10.54
N GLN A 52 16.11 4.83 10.40
CA GLN A 52 15.50 4.14 9.28
C GLN A 52 16.14 2.76 9.00
N ASN A 53 16.70 2.13 10.03
CA ASN A 53 17.19 0.75 9.98
C ASN A 53 16.17 -0.18 10.63
N TYR A 54 15.15 -0.55 9.85
CA TYR A 54 13.97 -1.27 10.32
C TYR A 54 14.22 -2.77 10.49
N LYS A 55 13.81 -3.31 11.66
CA LYS A 55 13.66 -4.76 11.81
C LYS A 55 12.46 -5.22 10.97
N PRO A 56 12.68 -6.14 10.00
CA PRO A 56 11.58 -6.59 9.14
C PRO A 56 10.54 -7.35 9.95
N SER A 57 9.31 -6.83 9.96
CA SER A 57 8.20 -7.37 10.77
C SER A 57 6.86 -6.99 10.15
N MET A 58 5.81 -7.68 10.53
CA MET A 58 4.43 -7.36 10.14
C MET A 58 3.52 -7.23 11.37
N SER A 59 2.61 -6.25 11.27
CA SER A 59 1.50 -6.06 12.22
C SER A 59 0.22 -6.55 11.56
N VAL A 60 -0.37 -7.63 12.09
CA VAL A 60 -1.52 -8.32 11.53
C VAL A 60 -2.78 -7.92 12.27
N TYR A 61 -3.74 -7.33 11.57
CA TYR A 61 -5.05 -6.95 12.06
C TYR A 61 -6.09 -7.87 11.45
N LEU A 62 -6.83 -8.61 12.28
CA LEU A 62 -7.81 -9.60 11.83
C LEU A 62 -9.24 -9.10 12.09
N PRO A 63 -10.16 -9.21 11.11
CA PRO A 63 -11.56 -8.90 11.32
C PRO A 63 -12.17 -9.88 12.33
N GLN A 64 -13.05 -9.34 13.19
CA GLN A 64 -13.72 -10.14 14.23
C GLN A 64 -15.09 -10.63 13.75
N ASN A 65 -15.53 -11.77 14.28
CA ASN A 65 -16.88 -12.31 14.05
C ASN A 65 -17.22 -12.61 12.58
N VAL A 66 -16.21 -12.95 11.75
CA VAL A 66 -16.42 -13.34 10.36
C VAL A 66 -16.40 -14.87 10.24
N SER A 67 -17.49 -15.41 9.69
CA SER A 67 -17.71 -16.87 9.60
C SER A 67 -17.07 -17.53 8.37
N THR A 68 -16.69 -16.75 7.36
CA THR A 68 -16.09 -17.25 6.12
C THR A 68 -14.68 -16.68 5.94
N PRO A 69 -13.77 -17.43 5.27
CA PRO A 69 -12.43 -16.91 4.98
C PRO A 69 -12.46 -15.59 4.22
N THR A 70 -11.67 -14.62 4.68
CA THR A 70 -11.65 -13.25 4.19
C THR A 70 -10.53 -12.99 3.21
N LYS A 71 -10.58 -11.85 2.49
CA LYS A 71 -9.41 -11.31 1.80
C LYS A 71 -8.37 -10.83 2.81
N ALA A 72 -7.12 -10.75 2.38
CA ALA A 72 -6.05 -10.10 3.10
C ALA A 72 -5.34 -9.07 2.22
N VAL A 73 -4.93 -7.95 2.81
CA VAL A 73 -4.15 -6.91 2.14
C VAL A 73 -2.86 -6.67 2.92
N ILE A 74 -1.71 -6.87 2.27
CA ILE A 74 -0.40 -6.49 2.79
C ILE A 74 -0.13 -5.06 2.36
N VAL A 75 0.01 -4.17 3.34
CA VAL A 75 0.17 -2.73 3.13
C VAL A 75 1.64 -2.37 3.18
N LEU A 76 2.12 -1.70 2.13
CA LEU A 76 3.50 -1.29 1.90
C LEU A 76 3.58 0.23 1.94
N PRO A 77 3.96 0.84 3.07
CA PRO A 77 4.09 2.29 3.18
C PRO A 77 5.10 2.88 2.20
N GLY A 78 4.88 4.13 1.78
CA GLY A 78 5.83 4.90 1.01
C GLY A 78 6.91 5.55 1.88
N GLY A 79 7.62 6.53 1.30
CA GLY A 79 8.71 7.27 1.94
C GLY A 79 9.99 7.30 1.11
N GLY A 80 9.85 7.18 -0.24
CA GLY A 80 10.95 7.36 -1.20
C GLY A 80 12.10 6.36 -1.05
N TYR A 81 11.83 5.15 -0.52
CA TYR A 81 12.86 4.17 -0.15
C TYR A 81 13.90 4.70 0.85
N SER A 82 13.61 5.81 1.54
CA SER A 82 14.47 6.44 2.55
C SER A 82 13.90 6.37 3.95
N MET A 83 12.60 6.12 4.07
CA MET A 83 11.86 5.95 5.32
C MET A 83 10.58 5.15 5.04
N LEU A 84 9.80 4.84 6.09
CA LEU A 84 8.47 4.24 5.99
C LEU A 84 7.44 5.14 6.70
N CYS A 85 6.41 5.55 5.97
CA CYS A 85 5.26 6.32 6.49
C CYS A 85 4.25 5.37 7.15
N LEU A 86 4.66 4.72 8.26
CA LEU A 86 3.92 3.61 8.87
C LEU A 86 2.54 3.98 9.41
N ASP A 87 2.28 5.23 9.73
CA ASP A 87 0.99 5.68 10.31
C ASP A 87 -0.09 5.79 9.22
N TYR A 88 -0.12 6.89 8.47
CA TYR A 88 -1.19 7.25 7.54
C TYR A 88 -1.14 6.49 6.18
N GLU A 89 -0.02 5.85 5.85
CA GLU A 89 0.13 4.92 4.72
C GLU A 89 0.27 3.46 5.19
N GLY A 90 0.01 3.18 6.46
CA GLY A 90 0.16 1.87 7.07
C GLY A 90 -0.97 1.56 8.06
N HIS A 91 -0.70 1.77 9.35
CA HIS A 91 -1.56 1.32 10.44
C HIS A 91 -2.98 1.93 10.42
N GLU A 92 -3.13 3.19 10.00
CA GLU A 92 -4.44 3.86 9.96
C GLU A 92 -5.40 3.26 8.92
N TRP A 93 -4.90 2.47 7.95
CA TRP A 93 -5.73 1.74 6.99
C TRP A 93 -6.44 0.53 7.60
N ALA A 94 -6.01 0.06 8.76
CA ALA A 94 -6.59 -1.13 9.39
C ALA A 94 -8.09 -0.98 9.63
N ASP A 95 -8.55 0.18 10.12
CA ASP A 95 -9.97 0.42 10.41
C ASP A 95 -10.84 0.33 9.14
N PHE A 96 -10.36 0.86 8.02
CA PHE A 96 -11.08 0.77 6.74
C PHE A 96 -11.22 -0.68 6.27
N PHE A 97 -10.14 -1.46 6.28
CA PHE A 97 -10.17 -2.83 5.81
C PHE A 97 -10.95 -3.75 6.76
N LEU A 98 -10.75 -3.62 8.08
CA LEU A 98 -11.51 -4.38 9.08
C LEU A 98 -13.01 -4.11 8.99
N GLY A 99 -13.41 -2.85 8.75
CA GLY A 99 -14.80 -2.47 8.52
C GLY A 99 -15.39 -3.02 7.21
N ASN A 100 -14.58 -3.63 6.37
CA ASN A 100 -14.96 -4.33 5.14
C ASN A 100 -14.68 -5.83 5.19
N ASP A 101 -14.47 -6.41 6.37
CA ASP A 101 -14.15 -7.82 6.60
C ASP A 101 -12.88 -8.29 5.87
N ILE A 102 -11.85 -7.44 5.80
CA ILE A 102 -10.58 -7.73 5.14
C ILE A 102 -9.46 -7.68 6.19
N ALA A 103 -8.65 -8.73 6.26
CA ALA A 103 -7.46 -8.75 7.11
C ALA A 103 -6.42 -7.75 6.57
N THR A 104 -5.80 -6.99 7.48
CA THR A 104 -4.79 -5.98 7.13
C THR A 104 -3.45 -6.37 7.72
N ILE A 105 -2.42 -6.39 6.91
CA ILE A 105 -1.06 -6.71 7.32
C ILE A 105 -0.16 -5.53 6.97
N VAL A 106 0.26 -4.75 7.96
CA VAL A 106 1.19 -3.63 7.72
C VAL A 106 2.61 -4.19 7.77
N LEU A 107 3.32 -4.11 6.66
CA LEU A 107 4.67 -4.61 6.54
C LEU A 107 5.70 -3.50 6.80
N LYS A 108 6.48 -3.66 7.86
CA LYS A 108 7.68 -2.87 8.11
C LYS A 108 8.85 -3.57 7.39
N TYR A 109 9.00 -3.25 6.10
CA TYR A 109 10.04 -3.83 5.26
C TYR A 109 11.39 -3.12 5.42
N ARG A 110 12.49 -3.82 5.16
CA ARG A 110 13.83 -3.23 5.12
C ARG A 110 13.96 -2.27 3.93
N LEU A 111 14.58 -1.12 4.18
CA LEU A 111 14.93 -0.21 3.09
C LEU A 111 16.00 -0.85 2.18
N PRO A 112 15.99 -0.53 0.88
CA PRO A 112 16.90 -1.17 -0.08
C PRO A 112 18.36 -0.78 0.14
N ASN A 113 18.67 0.49 0.43
CA ASN A 113 20.04 1.01 0.50
C ASN A 113 20.90 0.58 -0.71
N GLY A 114 20.32 0.60 -1.93
CA GLY A 114 20.95 0.17 -3.17
C GLY A 114 20.79 -1.31 -3.51
N HIS A 115 20.11 -2.09 -2.67
CA HIS A 115 19.88 -3.54 -2.81
C HIS A 115 18.39 -3.81 -3.02
N CYS A 116 17.91 -3.67 -4.25
CA CYS A 116 16.49 -3.74 -4.62
C CYS A 116 15.82 -5.07 -4.25
N GLU A 117 16.58 -6.15 -4.20
CA GLU A 117 16.11 -7.48 -3.81
C GLU A 117 15.73 -7.59 -2.32
N VAL A 118 16.21 -6.66 -1.46
CA VAL A 118 15.97 -6.72 -0.02
C VAL A 118 14.51 -6.44 0.33
N PRO A 119 13.91 -5.27 0.00
CA PRO A 119 12.49 -5.04 0.27
C PRO A 119 11.58 -6.01 -0.51
N GLN A 120 11.97 -6.42 -1.72
CA GLN A 120 11.23 -7.38 -2.52
C GLN A 120 11.13 -8.75 -1.81
N SER A 121 12.22 -9.25 -1.24
CA SER A 121 12.24 -10.50 -0.49
C SER A 121 11.34 -10.43 0.77
N ASP A 122 11.33 -9.27 1.45
CA ASP A 122 10.48 -9.06 2.62
C ASP A 122 8.99 -9.15 2.26
N VAL A 123 8.58 -8.58 1.12
CA VAL A 123 7.18 -8.70 0.65
C VAL A 123 6.84 -10.15 0.27
N TYR A 124 7.73 -10.85 -0.42
CA TYR A 124 7.50 -12.24 -0.78
C TYR A 124 7.36 -13.14 0.45
N GLU A 125 8.17 -12.91 1.48
CA GLU A 125 8.03 -13.65 2.73
C GLU A 125 6.73 -13.31 3.45
N ALA A 126 6.33 -12.04 3.49
CA ALA A 126 5.04 -11.65 4.05
C ALA A 126 3.87 -12.37 3.36
N ILE A 127 3.88 -12.48 2.02
CA ILE A 127 2.85 -13.22 1.27
C ILE A 127 2.85 -14.71 1.67
N ARG A 128 4.04 -15.35 1.79
CA ARG A 128 4.15 -16.76 2.21
C ARG A 128 3.61 -16.97 3.62
N LEU A 129 3.99 -16.11 4.56
CA LEU A 129 3.54 -16.20 5.94
C LEU A 129 2.02 -16.01 6.06
N VAL A 130 1.44 -15.02 5.38
CA VAL A 130 -0.02 -14.85 5.35
C VAL A 130 -0.73 -16.09 4.81
N ARG A 131 -0.23 -16.69 3.74
CA ARG A 131 -0.78 -17.92 3.18
C ARG A 131 -0.58 -19.12 4.09
N ALA A 132 0.56 -19.21 4.76
CA ALA A 132 0.84 -20.30 5.72
C ALA A 132 -0.10 -20.24 6.93
N HIS A 133 -0.45 -19.04 7.40
CA HIS A 133 -1.38 -18.82 8.51
C HIS A 133 -2.85 -18.68 8.07
N ALA A 134 -3.19 -18.91 6.80
CA ALA A 134 -4.50 -18.61 6.26
C ALA A 134 -5.65 -19.30 7.03
N THR A 135 -5.47 -20.55 7.42
CA THR A 135 -6.47 -21.31 8.22
C THR A 135 -6.63 -20.70 9.62
N GLU A 136 -5.53 -20.39 10.30
CA GLU A 136 -5.53 -19.82 11.66
C GLU A 136 -6.17 -18.44 11.68
N TRP A 137 -5.91 -17.61 10.67
CA TRP A 137 -6.37 -16.24 10.57
C TRP A 137 -7.70 -16.07 9.82
N ASN A 138 -8.33 -17.17 9.43
CA ASN A 138 -9.55 -17.17 8.63
C ASN A 138 -9.42 -16.34 7.34
N ILE A 139 -8.30 -16.53 6.61
CA ILE A 139 -8.00 -15.86 5.34
C ILE A 139 -8.16 -16.86 4.18
N ASP A 140 -8.69 -16.41 3.04
CA ASP A 140 -8.64 -17.17 1.79
C ASP A 140 -7.23 -17.03 1.18
N PRO A 141 -6.42 -18.10 1.10
CA PRO A 141 -5.06 -18.03 0.58
C PRO A 141 -4.97 -17.62 -0.91
N ASN A 142 -6.11 -17.68 -1.63
CA ASN A 142 -6.22 -17.24 -3.03
C ASN A 142 -6.73 -15.79 -3.17
N LYS A 143 -6.83 -15.06 -2.06
CA LYS A 143 -7.28 -13.65 -2.01
C LYS A 143 -6.35 -12.80 -1.16
N VAL A 144 -5.05 -13.00 -1.32
CA VAL A 144 -4.00 -12.21 -0.66
C VAL A 144 -3.45 -11.18 -1.65
N GLY A 145 -3.76 -9.91 -1.41
CA GLY A 145 -3.30 -8.79 -2.22
C GLY A 145 -2.23 -7.95 -1.55
N VAL A 146 -1.66 -7.05 -2.33
CA VAL A 146 -0.70 -6.03 -1.86
C VAL A 146 -1.25 -4.64 -2.17
N MET A 147 -1.01 -3.71 -1.27
CA MET A 147 -1.34 -2.29 -1.43
C MET A 147 -0.11 -1.45 -1.10
N GLY A 148 0.19 -0.47 -1.93
CA GLY A 148 1.34 0.39 -1.65
C GLY A 148 1.18 1.81 -2.12
N PHE A 149 1.96 2.69 -1.49
CA PHE A 149 1.89 4.14 -1.61
C PHE A 149 3.22 4.66 -2.16
N SER A 150 3.21 5.55 -3.15
CA SER A 150 4.44 6.20 -3.63
C SER A 150 5.55 5.17 -3.98
N ALA A 151 6.69 5.20 -3.30
CA ALA A 151 7.73 4.17 -3.40
C ALA A 151 7.25 2.77 -2.96
N GLY A 152 6.35 2.66 -1.97
CA GLY A 152 5.66 1.41 -1.62
C GLY A 152 4.73 0.93 -2.75
N GLY A 153 4.16 1.85 -3.52
CA GLY A 153 3.43 1.57 -4.76
C GLY A 153 4.35 1.00 -5.85
N HIS A 154 5.58 1.53 -5.95
CA HIS A 154 6.61 0.93 -6.80
C HIS A 154 6.93 -0.50 -6.37
N LEU A 155 7.17 -0.73 -5.08
CA LEU A 155 7.42 -2.07 -4.54
C LEU A 155 6.23 -3.02 -4.78
N THR A 156 4.98 -2.52 -4.65
CA THR A 156 3.76 -3.26 -4.96
C THR A 156 3.72 -3.70 -6.43
N SER A 157 3.97 -2.79 -7.37
CA SER A 157 4.02 -3.12 -8.80
C SER A 157 5.21 -4.01 -9.14
N THR A 158 6.35 -3.85 -8.45
CA THR A 158 7.53 -4.72 -8.62
C THR A 158 7.18 -6.17 -8.24
N VAL A 159 6.65 -6.43 -7.05
CA VAL A 159 6.30 -7.81 -6.66
C VAL A 159 5.15 -8.39 -7.48
N SER A 160 4.33 -7.54 -8.09
CA SER A 160 3.25 -7.94 -8.98
C SER A 160 3.71 -8.32 -10.40
N THR A 161 4.89 -7.87 -10.83
CA THR A 161 5.43 -8.11 -12.17
C THR A 161 6.66 -9.03 -12.20
N HIS A 162 7.44 -9.09 -11.09
CA HIS A 162 8.73 -9.80 -11.01
C HIS A 162 8.64 -11.17 -10.30
N TRP A 163 7.47 -11.60 -9.88
CA TRP A 163 7.34 -12.90 -9.21
C TRP A 163 7.78 -14.05 -10.14
N LYS A 164 8.43 -15.06 -9.56
CA LYS A 164 8.89 -16.26 -10.27
C LYS A 164 8.17 -17.51 -9.82
N ASP A 165 7.54 -17.46 -8.65
CA ASP A 165 6.80 -18.55 -8.03
C ASP A 165 5.40 -18.07 -7.66
N ARG A 166 4.38 -18.82 -8.06
CA ARG A 166 2.98 -18.51 -7.76
C ARG A 166 2.68 -18.40 -6.27
N SER A 167 3.45 -19.07 -5.42
CA SER A 167 3.29 -18.95 -3.96
C SER A 167 3.53 -17.55 -3.42
N VAL A 168 4.26 -16.70 -4.15
CA VAL A 168 4.56 -15.31 -3.79
C VAL A 168 3.87 -14.27 -4.69
N ARG A 169 3.13 -14.73 -5.72
CA ARG A 169 2.36 -13.84 -6.57
C ARG A 169 1.18 -13.28 -5.79
N PRO A 170 1.00 -11.96 -5.68
CA PRO A 170 -0.23 -11.39 -5.13
C PRO A 170 -1.44 -11.74 -6.00
N ASP A 171 -2.63 -11.85 -5.40
CA ASP A 171 -3.86 -12.11 -6.14
C ASP A 171 -4.49 -10.83 -6.71
N PHE A 172 -4.18 -9.68 -6.11
CA PHE A 172 -4.56 -8.35 -6.57
C PHE A 172 -3.58 -7.29 -6.04
N GLN A 173 -3.59 -6.10 -6.65
CA GLN A 173 -2.76 -4.98 -6.26
C GLN A 173 -3.56 -3.69 -6.19
N VAL A 174 -3.27 -2.87 -5.16
CA VAL A 174 -3.81 -1.52 -4.97
C VAL A 174 -2.65 -0.52 -4.96
N LEU A 175 -2.70 0.45 -5.83
CA LEU A 175 -1.61 1.39 -6.09
C LEU A 175 -2.10 2.82 -5.81
N MET A 176 -1.54 3.43 -4.77
CA MET A 176 -1.88 4.77 -4.32
C MET A 176 -0.76 5.73 -4.76
N TYR A 177 -1.06 6.65 -5.67
CA TYR A 177 -0.09 7.60 -6.26
C TYR A 177 1.30 6.99 -6.49
N PRO A 178 1.39 5.84 -7.20
CA PRO A 178 2.59 5.02 -7.22
C PRO A 178 3.70 5.64 -8.07
N LEU A 179 4.94 5.55 -7.59
CA LEU A 179 6.10 5.58 -8.48
C LEU A 179 6.07 4.31 -9.35
N ILE A 180 6.39 4.39 -10.64
CA ILE A 180 6.35 3.24 -11.56
C ILE A 180 7.53 3.23 -12.53
N SER A 181 7.78 4.35 -13.21
CA SER A 181 8.67 4.46 -14.37
C SER A 181 9.98 5.16 -14.03
N ALA A 182 11.07 4.65 -14.57
CA ALA A 182 12.37 5.33 -14.54
C ALA A 182 12.65 6.14 -15.83
N ASP A 183 11.61 6.42 -16.65
CA ASP A 183 11.74 7.28 -17.81
C ASP A 183 12.27 8.66 -17.41
N PRO A 184 13.37 9.16 -18.01
CA PRO A 184 13.98 10.43 -17.64
C PRO A 184 13.05 11.66 -17.65
N GLU A 185 11.96 11.63 -18.43
CA GLU A 185 11.01 12.74 -18.53
C GLU A 185 10.11 12.90 -17.30
N ILE A 186 9.90 11.80 -16.54
CA ILE A 186 8.97 11.77 -15.40
C ILE A 186 9.59 11.17 -14.14
N THR A 187 10.80 10.62 -14.23
CA THR A 187 11.40 9.84 -13.14
C THR A 187 11.70 10.68 -11.90
N VAL A 188 11.50 10.07 -10.75
CA VAL A 188 12.01 10.54 -9.45
C VAL A 188 13.35 9.85 -9.19
N LEU A 189 14.40 10.27 -9.91
CA LEU A 189 15.69 9.56 -10.00
C LEU A 189 16.29 9.24 -8.63
N TRP A 190 16.19 10.14 -7.66
CA TRP A 190 16.75 9.90 -6.32
C TRP A 190 16.10 8.69 -5.61
N CYS A 191 14.83 8.38 -5.88
CA CYS A 191 14.19 7.15 -5.38
C CYS A 191 14.83 5.91 -6.00
N TYR A 192 15.09 5.94 -7.32
CA TYR A 192 15.76 4.83 -8.01
C TYR A 192 17.20 4.66 -7.54
N GLU A 193 17.91 5.74 -7.22
CA GLU A 193 19.25 5.66 -6.62
C GLU A 193 19.23 5.04 -5.21
N LYS A 194 18.16 5.28 -4.44
CA LYS A 194 17.97 4.59 -3.15
C LYS A 194 17.69 3.10 -3.35
N LEU A 195 16.92 2.75 -4.37
CA LEU A 195 16.55 1.37 -4.68
C LEU A 195 17.72 0.57 -5.28
N LEU A 196 18.39 1.13 -6.28
CA LEU A 196 19.33 0.44 -7.19
C LEU A 196 20.80 0.77 -6.93
N GLY A 197 21.09 1.73 -6.04
CA GLY A 197 22.43 2.27 -5.85
C GLY A 197 22.69 3.51 -6.72
N LYS A 198 23.83 4.17 -6.48
CA LYS A 198 24.20 5.38 -7.21
C LYS A 198 24.47 5.07 -8.69
N ASN A 199 24.00 5.95 -9.57
CA ASN A 199 24.17 5.84 -11.03
C ASN A 199 23.74 4.47 -11.58
N PRO A 200 22.47 4.06 -11.39
CA PRO A 200 22.01 2.77 -11.88
C PRO A 200 22.11 2.70 -13.41
N SER A 201 22.44 1.52 -13.94
CA SER A 201 22.52 1.35 -15.40
C SER A 201 21.16 1.46 -16.05
N LYS A 202 21.13 1.74 -17.37
CA LYS A 202 19.87 1.81 -18.12
C LYS A 202 19.09 0.50 -18.02
N GLU A 203 19.78 -0.64 -18.08
CA GLU A 203 19.17 -1.97 -17.98
C GLU A 203 18.48 -2.17 -16.62
N MET A 204 19.08 -1.68 -15.53
CA MET A 204 18.46 -1.73 -14.21
C MET A 204 17.27 -0.77 -14.10
N LEU A 205 17.38 0.43 -14.67
CA LEU A 205 16.25 1.37 -14.73
C LEU A 205 15.09 0.79 -15.55
N ASP A 206 15.36 0.19 -16.70
CA ASP A 206 14.35 -0.45 -17.54
C ASP A 206 13.74 -1.68 -16.81
N LEU A 207 14.53 -2.48 -16.10
CA LEU A 207 14.06 -3.63 -15.35
C LEU A 207 13.10 -3.22 -14.21
N TYR A 208 13.38 -2.10 -13.55
CA TYR A 208 12.54 -1.57 -12.48
C TYR A 208 11.56 -0.46 -12.93
N SER A 209 11.41 -0.26 -14.23
CA SER A 209 10.26 0.44 -14.85
C SER A 209 9.13 -0.57 -15.01
N ASN A 210 8.24 -0.62 -14.02
CA ASN A 210 7.29 -1.73 -13.88
C ASN A 210 6.23 -1.77 -14.98
N GLU A 211 5.96 -0.67 -15.68
CA GLU A 211 5.12 -0.64 -16.89
C GLU A 211 5.71 -1.48 -18.03
N LEU A 212 7.04 -1.64 -18.08
CA LEU A 212 7.73 -2.48 -19.07
C LEU A 212 7.72 -3.97 -18.70
N GLN A 213 7.35 -4.31 -17.47
CA GLN A 213 7.41 -5.66 -16.92
C GLN A 213 6.04 -6.34 -16.80
N VAL A 214 4.97 -5.66 -17.23
CA VAL A 214 3.61 -6.20 -17.21
C VAL A 214 3.48 -7.41 -18.12
N LYS A 215 2.77 -8.45 -17.65
CA LYS A 215 2.48 -9.70 -18.35
C LYS A 215 0.98 -10.02 -18.25
N GLU A 216 0.50 -10.97 -19.04
CA GLU A 216 -0.90 -11.43 -18.97
C GLU A 216 -1.32 -11.96 -17.61
N ASP A 217 -0.38 -12.51 -16.84
CA ASP A 217 -0.59 -13.04 -15.50
C ASP A 217 -0.26 -12.03 -14.38
N THR A 218 0.00 -10.76 -14.70
CA THR A 218 0.08 -9.69 -13.72
C THR A 218 -1.26 -9.56 -12.98
N PRO A 219 -1.29 -9.43 -11.63
CA PRO A 219 -2.53 -9.32 -10.87
C PRO A 219 -3.40 -8.14 -11.29
N ARG A 220 -4.73 -8.31 -11.15
CA ARG A 220 -5.68 -7.19 -11.31
C ARG A 220 -5.30 -5.99 -10.45
N ALA A 221 -5.54 -4.78 -10.94
CA ALA A 221 -5.09 -3.57 -10.30
C ALA A 221 -6.21 -2.54 -10.04
N PHE A 222 -6.13 -1.88 -8.88
CA PHE A 222 -6.78 -0.61 -8.59
C PHE A 222 -5.70 0.45 -8.48
N ILE A 223 -5.81 1.53 -9.24
CA ILE A 223 -4.82 2.61 -9.29
C ILE A 223 -5.54 3.92 -9.00
N VAL A 224 -5.00 4.73 -8.09
CA VAL A 224 -5.57 6.02 -7.73
C VAL A 224 -4.49 7.05 -7.45
N LEU A 225 -4.71 8.29 -7.91
CA LEU A 225 -3.78 9.40 -7.76
C LEU A 225 -4.50 10.74 -7.85
N SER A 226 -3.77 11.83 -7.59
CA SER A 226 -4.18 13.19 -7.89
C SER A 226 -3.52 13.67 -9.19
N ASP A 227 -4.24 14.44 -10.01
CA ASP A 227 -3.71 14.97 -11.28
C ASP A 227 -2.66 16.07 -11.06
N ASP A 228 -2.78 16.79 -9.96
CA ASP A 228 -1.88 17.86 -9.53
C ASP A 228 -0.66 17.39 -8.71
N ASP A 229 -0.39 16.06 -8.66
CA ASP A 229 0.75 15.50 -7.94
C ASP A 229 2.08 16.01 -8.52
N SER A 230 2.75 16.89 -7.76
CA SER A 230 4.01 17.52 -8.13
C SER A 230 5.25 16.68 -7.80
N ALA A 231 5.10 15.63 -6.98
CA ALA A 231 6.19 14.75 -6.55
C ALA A 231 6.32 13.50 -7.43
N VAL A 232 5.20 12.89 -7.82
CA VAL A 232 5.14 11.71 -8.68
C VAL A 232 4.12 11.96 -9.80
N HIS A 233 4.62 12.29 -10.97
CA HIS A 233 3.80 12.70 -12.12
C HIS A 233 2.73 11.68 -12.47
N SER A 234 1.53 12.14 -12.84
CA SER A 234 0.38 11.28 -13.18
C SER A 234 0.67 10.25 -14.28
N PHE A 235 1.68 10.49 -15.13
CA PHE A 235 2.11 9.55 -16.16
C PHE A 235 2.65 8.22 -15.63
N HIS A 236 3.16 8.14 -14.41
CA HIS A 236 3.50 6.85 -13.79
C HIS A 236 2.29 5.91 -13.78
N SER A 237 1.18 6.41 -13.27
CA SER A 237 -0.07 5.62 -13.16
C SER A 237 -0.73 5.34 -14.49
N THR A 238 -0.77 6.32 -15.40
CA THR A 238 -1.43 6.15 -16.72
C THR A 238 -0.66 5.18 -17.61
N ARG A 239 0.68 5.23 -17.64
CA ARG A 239 1.53 4.27 -18.37
C ARG A 239 1.38 2.84 -17.83
N TYR A 240 1.32 2.68 -16.52
CA TYR A 240 1.11 1.35 -15.92
C TYR A 240 -0.29 0.80 -16.26
N TYR A 241 -1.32 1.64 -16.15
CA TYR A 241 -2.68 1.28 -16.58
C TYR A 241 -2.73 0.87 -18.06
N GLU A 242 -2.10 1.64 -18.94
CA GLU A 242 -2.03 1.33 -20.37
C GLU A 242 -1.33 -0.01 -20.60
N ALA A 243 -0.21 -0.28 -19.93
CA ALA A 243 0.51 -1.55 -20.02
C ALA A 243 -0.37 -2.73 -19.55
N LEU A 244 -1.07 -2.58 -18.41
CA LEU A 244 -2.02 -3.59 -17.94
C LEU A 244 -3.12 -3.88 -18.97
N LYS A 245 -3.68 -2.84 -19.60
CA LYS A 245 -4.72 -3.00 -20.63
C LYS A 245 -4.20 -3.66 -21.89
N LYS A 246 -2.97 -3.36 -22.33
CA LYS A 246 -2.30 -4.03 -23.46
C LYS A 246 -2.11 -5.54 -23.23
N HIS A 247 -1.90 -5.94 -21.98
CA HIS A 247 -1.74 -7.34 -21.57
C HIS A 247 -3.06 -7.98 -21.08
N HIS A 248 -4.22 -7.38 -21.37
CA HIS A 248 -5.56 -7.88 -21.02
C HIS A 248 -5.78 -8.05 -19.51
N VAL A 249 -4.96 -7.41 -18.67
CA VAL A 249 -5.14 -7.41 -17.22
C VAL A 249 -6.28 -6.49 -16.82
N SER A 250 -7.15 -6.98 -15.92
CA SER A 250 -8.21 -6.15 -15.34
C SER A 250 -7.61 -5.03 -14.50
N ALA A 251 -7.89 -3.79 -14.85
CA ALA A 251 -7.40 -2.62 -14.13
C ALA A 251 -8.43 -1.50 -14.10
N THR A 252 -8.47 -0.77 -12.99
CA THR A 252 -9.28 0.43 -12.77
C THR A 252 -8.35 1.58 -12.41
N LEU A 253 -8.56 2.75 -13.00
CA LEU A 253 -7.76 3.96 -12.76
C LEU A 253 -8.69 5.10 -12.36
N HIS A 254 -8.40 5.73 -11.20
CA HIS A 254 -9.08 6.91 -10.70
C HIS A 254 -8.08 8.06 -10.60
N ILE A 255 -8.37 9.17 -11.25
CA ILE A 255 -7.57 10.39 -11.21
C ILE A 255 -8.45 11.50 -10.63
N TYR A 256 -8.13 11.95 -9.42
CA TYR A 256 -8.81 13.08 -8.79
C TYR A 256 -8.15 14.40 -9.18
N PRO A 257 -8.92 15.47 -9.43
CA PRO A 257 -8.37 16.71 -9.96
C PRO A 257 -7.28 17.36 -9.09
N THR A 258 -7.38 17.21 -7.77
CA THR A 258 -6.46 17.83 -6.81
C THR A 258 -6.24 16.94 -5.59
N GLY A 259 -5.11 17.12 -4.91
CA GLY A 259 -4.76 16.40 -3.69
C GLY A 259 -3.27 16.34 -3.46
N GLU A 260 -2.46 16.72 -4.43
CA GLU A 260 -1.00 16.60 -4.38
C GLU A 260 -0.57 15.15 -4.08
N HIS A 261 0.60 14.98 -3.49
CA HIS A 261 1.18 13.68 -3.16
C HIS A 261 0.99 13.32 -1.68
N GLY A 262 0.92 12.01 -1.35
CA GLY A 262 1.11 11.54 0.03
C GLY A 262 -0.08 11.74 0.96
N TRP A 263 -1.31 11.78 0.43
CA TRP A 263 -2.50 11.97 1.28
C TRP A 263 -2.91 10.72 2.08
N GLY A 264 -2.42 9.52 1.73
CA GLY A 264 -2.70 8.27 2.48
C GLY A 264 -4.18 8.04 2.74
N ILE A 265 -4.55 7.88 4.02
CA ILE A 265 -5.95 7.79 4.46
C ILE A 265 -6.48 9.10 5.07
N SER A 266 -5.78 10.21 4.88
CA SER A 266 -6.13 11.48 5.53
C SER A 266 -7.53 11.97 5.16
N GLU A 267 -8.34 12.30 6.18
CA GLU A 267 -9.65 12.94 6.00
C GLU A 267 -9.54 14.34 5.39
N ASN A 268 -8.34 14.95 5.39
CA ASN A 268 -8.09 16.23 4.73
C ASN A 268 -7.97 16.10 3.20
N PHE A 269 -7.82 14.89 2.66
CA PHE A 269 -7.89 14.68 1.22
C PHE A 269 -9.32 14.94 0.75
N ARG A 270 -9.48 15.91 -0.14
CA ARG A 270 -10.80 16.40 -0.58
C ARG A 270 -11.74 15.28 -1.08
N TYR A 271 -11.17 14.24 -1.68
CA TYR A 271 -11.92 13.12 -2.27
C TYR A 271 -11.81 11.84 -1.43
N HIS A 272 -11.53 11.99 -0.13
CA HIS A 272 -11.36 10.87 0.79
C HIS A 272 -12.54 9.87 0.75
N MET A 273 -13.77 10.37 0.82
CA MET A 273 -14.96 9.51 0.85
C MET A 273 -15.20 8.81 -0.49
N GLU A 274 -15.03 9.53 -1.59
CA GLU A 274 -15.13 8.99 -2.95
C GLU A 274 -14.08 7.90 -3.18
N MET A 275 -12.85 8.16 -2.83
CA MET A 275 -11.73 7.20 -2.95
C MET A 275 -11.99 5.92 -2.14
N LEU A 276 -12.42 6.05 -0.89
CA LEU A 276 -12.76 4.88 -0.05
C LEU A 276 -13.97 4.12 -0.61
N SER A 277 -14.97 4.82 -1.17
CA SER A 277 -16.12 4.20 -1.82
C SER A 277 -15.74 3.42 -3.07
N ASP A 278 -14.89 4.00 -3.93
CA ASP A 278 -14.40 3.38 -5.17
C ASP A 278 -13.55 2.13 -4.86
N LEU A 279 -12.63 2.24 -3.89
CA LEU A 279 -11.82 1.12 -3.44
C LEU A 279 -12.68 -0.01 -2.85
N ARG A 280 -13.66 0.33 -2.03
CA ARG A 280 -14.62 -0.64 -1.46
C ARG A 280 -15.40 -1.35 -2.55
N ALA A 281 -15.94 -0.62 -3.52
CA ALA A 281 -16.69 -1.17 -4.64
C ALA A 281 -15.81 -2.13 -5.46
N TRP A 282 -14.56 -1.74 -5.74
CA TRP A 282 -13.63 -2.58 -6.46
C TRP A 282 -13.27 -3.85 -5.68
N LEU A 283 -12.95 -3.75 -4.39
CA LEU A 283 -12.65 -4.91 -3.53
C LEU A 283 -13.81 -5.92 -3.43
N ARG A 284 -15.05 -5.48 -3.61
CA ARG A 284 -16.26 -6.33 -3.61
C ARG A 284 -16.56 -6.96 -4.96
N SER A 285 -15.88 -6.57 -6.03
CA SER A 285 -16.16 -7.04 -7.39
C SER A 285 -15.61 -8.42 -7.73
N PHE A 286 -14.85 -9.08 -6.79
CA PHE A 286 -14.24 -10.40 -7.00
C PHE A 286 -14.12 -11.25 -5.74
#